data_e2a2ba736a613a92efff2c78ccc79c34
#
_entry.id   e2a2ba736a613a92efff2c78ccc79c34
#
_cell.length_a   1.000
_cell.length_b   1.000
_cell.length_c   1.000
_cell.angle_alpha   90.00
_cell.angle_beta   90.00
_cell.angle_gamma   90.00
#
_symmetry.space_group_name_H-M   'P 1'
#
loop_
_entity.id
_entity.type
_entity.pdbx_description
1 polymer ?
#
loop_
_entity_poly.entity_id
_entity_poly.type
_entity_poly.pdbx_seq_one_letter_code
_entity_poly.pdbx_strand_id
1 'polypeptide(L)'
;MRKKILILSAIGFVYGMIMGNLIAYFTGGTLVNSYLAARTGSEAASVLLQTLLSGLLGAIALGSTVVYDIERWPLLLTSVVHYLILEISYVIIALALRWVTSPQGLLIMLGIQLVVYLIIWLIMYFRYRRKVRELNRLLRESRGQEPPAENHSDTKKTV
;
A
#
# COMPACT_ATOMS: atom_id res chain seq x y z
N MET A 1 1.68 15.14 -8.05
CA MET A 1 1.43 14.47 -6.75
C MET A 1 -0.01 14.60 -6.25
N ARG A 2 -0.57 15.79 -6.01
CA ARG A 2 -1.94 15.96 -5.45
C ARG A 2 -3.04 15.21 -6.20
N LYS A 3 -3.11 15.29 -7.53
CA LYS A 3 -4.12 14.56 -8.35
C LYS A 3 -4.00 13.04 -8.19
N LYS A 4 -2.78 12.50 -8.14
CA LYS A 4 -2.53 11.07 -7.96
C LYS A 4 -3.02 10.60 -6.58
N ILE A 5 -2.74 11.35 -5.53
CA ILE A 5 -3.24 11.05 -4.17
C ILE A 5 -4.77 11.00 -4.17
N LEU A 6 -5.44 12.01 -4.71
CA LEU A 6 -6.90 12.07 -4.75
C LEU A 6 -7.52 10.88 -5.51
N ILE A 7 -6.97 10.54 -6.66
CA ILE A 7 -7.46 9.41 -7.47
C ILE A 7 -7.26 8.09 -6.71
N LEU A 8 -6.06 7.85 -6.17
CA LEU A 8 -5.77 6.63 -5.43
C LEU A 8 -6.62 6.53 -4.16
N SER A 9 -6.79 7.64 -3.42
CA SER A 9 -7.66 7.67 -2.24
C SER A 9 -9.12 7.42 -2.60
N ALA A 10 -9.63 7.95 -3.71
CA ALA A 10 -11.00 7.69 -4.15
C ALA A 10 -11.21 6.22 -4.54
N ILE A 11 -10.27 5.64 -5.29
CA ILE A 11 -10.30 4.21 -5.63
C ILE A 11 -10.19 3.37 -4.34
N GLY A 12 -9.28 3.73 -3.45
CA GLY A 12 -9.09 3.07 -2.16
C GLY A 12 -10.34 3.12 -1.29
N PHE A 13 -11.04 4.25 -1.29
CA PHE A 13 -12.28 4.42 -0.55
C PHE A 13 -13.36 3.43 -1.01
N VAL A 14 -13.61 3.33 -2.31
CA VAL A 14 -14.59 2.39 -2.88
C VAL A 14 -14.17 0.94 -2.59
N TYR A 15 -12.89 0.62 -2.80
CA TYR A 15 -12.37 -0.71 -2.53
C TYR A 15 -12.46 -1.08 -1.06
N GLY A 16 -12.14 -0.14 -0.16
CA GLY A 16 -12.25 -0.31 1.30
C GLY A 16 -13.68 -0.55 1.76
N MET A 17 -14.67 0.16 1.18
CA MET A 17 -16.09 -0.10 1.46
C MET A 17 -16.50 -1.53 1.09
N ILE A 18 -16.13 -1.98 -0.10
CA ILE A 18 -16.48 -3.33 -0.58
C ILE A 18 -15.79 -4.39 0.27
N MET A 19 -14.48 -4.29 0.46
CA MET A 19 -13.70 -5.27 1.22
C MET A 19 -14.07 -5.30 2.70
N GLY A 20 -14.31 -4.14 3.32
CA GLY A 20 -14.73 -4.07 4.72
C GLY A 20 -16.07 -4.76 4.96
N ASN A 21 -17.04 -4.56 4.10
CA ASN A 21 -18.33 -5.24 4.18
C ASN A 21 -18.23 -6.76 3.90
N LEU A 22 -17.40 -7.17 2.92
CA LEU A 22 -17.14 -8.59 2.67
C LEU A 22 -16.51 -9.26 3.88
N ILE A 23 -15.48 -8.67 4.47
CA ILE A 23 -14.83 -9.19 5.66
C ILE A 23 -15.83 -9.29 6.82
N ALA A 24 -16.61 -8.24 7.08
CA ALA A 24 -17.63 -8.26 8.13
C ALA A 24 -18.64 -9.39 7.95
N TYR A 25 -19.10 -9.60 6.72
CA TYR A 25 -20.04 -10.68 6.39
C TYR A 25 -19.42 -12.07 6.60
N PHE A 26 -18.21 -12.31 6.09
CA PHE A 26 -17.57 -13.61 6.18
C PHE A 26 -17.05 -13.95 7.59
N THR A 27 -16.74 -12.97 8.41
CA THR A 27 -16.24 -13.20 9.77
C THR A 27 -17.37 -13.22 10.80
N GLY A 28 -18.39 -12.39 10.65
CA GLY A 28 -19.47 -12.23 11.62
C GLY A 28 -20.84 -12.72 11.16
N GLY A 29 -20.99 -13.15 9.87
CA GLY A 29 -22.26 -13.55 9.29
C GLY A 29 -23.27 -12.41 9.11
N THR A 30 -22.90 -11.19 9.48
CA THR A 30 -23.74 -10.00 9.39
C THR A 30 -22.92 -8.74 9.08
N LEU A 31 -23.57 -7.78 8.45
CA LEU A 31 -22.98 -6.44 8.22
C LEU A 31 -23.18 -5.51 9.43
N VAL A 32 -24.00 -5.89 10.37
CA VAL A 32 -24.34 -5.06 11.52
C VAL A 32 -23.29 -5.21 12.62
N ASN A 33 -22.65 -4.09 12.96
CA ASN A 33 -21.81 -4.01 14.14
C ASN A 33 -22.71 -3.75 15.37
N SER A 34 -22.88 -4.76 16.23
CA SER A 34 -23.78 -4.71 17.39
C SER A 34 -23.46 -3.56 18.36
N TYR A 35 -22.20 -3.23 18.55
CA TYR A 35 -21.78 -2.12 19.40
C TYR A 35 -22.22 -0.77 18.82
N LEU A 36 -22.03 -0.56 17.51
CA LEU A 36 -22.47 0.65 16.84
C LEU A 36 -23.99 0.74 16.79
N ALA A 37 -24.68 -0.38 16.52
CA ALA A 37 -26.14 -0.43 16.49
C ALA A 37 -26.74 -0.03 17.85
N ALA A 38 -26.18 -0.54 18.95
CA ALA A 38 -26.59 -0.16 20.31
C ALA A 38 -26.34 1.33 20.60
N ARG A 39 -25.28 1.91 20.05
CA ARG A 39 -24.90 3.31 20.30
C ARG A 39 -25.66 4.30 19.41
N THR A 40 -25.98 3.93 18.20
CA THR A 40 -26.71 4.78 17.23
C THR A 40 -28.22 4.59 17.29
N GLY A 41 -28.71 3.53 17.97
CA GLY A 41 -30.13 3.16 18.00
C GLY A 41 -30.65 2.63 16.65
N SER A 42 -29.76 2.36 15.66
CA SER A 42 -30.16 1.95 14.32
C SER A 42 -29.12 1.01 13.69
N GLU A 43 -29.60 -0.13 13.20
CA GLU A 43 -28.76 -1.07 12.45
C GLU A 43 -28.26 -0.46 11.14
N ALA A 44 -29.12 0.28 10.43
CA ALA A 44 -28.75 0.96 9.19
C ALA A 44 -27.63 2.00 9.40
N ALA A 45 -27.70 2.77 10.49
CA ALA A 45 -26.66 3.73 10.84
C ALA A 45 -25.35 3.02 11.21
N SER A 46 -25.42 1.86 11.88
CA SER A 46 -24.26 1.02 12.19
C SER A 46 -23.55 0.55 10.92
N VAL A 47 -24.28 -0.01 9.97
CA VAL A 47 -23.75 -0.48 8.68
C VAL A 47 -23.14 0.68 7.88
N LEU A 48 -23.83 1.82 7.82
CA LEU A 48 -23.33 3.00 7.13
C LEU A 48 -22.01 3.49 7.72
N LEU A 49 -21.94 3.64 9.03
CA LEU A 49 -20.74 4.11 9.72
C LEU A 49 -19.57 3.16 9.55
N GLN A 50 -19.78 1.85 9.70
CA GLN A 50 -18.76 0.84 9.46
C GLN A 50 -18.26 0.87 8.02
N THR A 51 -19.17 0.97 7.05
CA THR A 51 -18.83 1.06 5.62
C THR A 51 -17.99 2.30 5.32
N LEU A 52 -18.36 3.46 5.86
CA LEU A 52 -17.61 4.72 5.67
C LEU A 52 -16.22 4.65 6.30
N LEU A 53 -16.08 4.08 7.51
CA LEU A 53 -14.79 3.94 8.16
C LEU A 53 -13.89 2.92 7.45
N SER A 54 -14.46 1.84 6.92
CA SER A 54 -13.73 0.89 6.06
C SER A 54 -13.27 1.55 4.75
N GLY A 55 -14.14 2.39 4.16
CA GLY A 55 -13.78 3.21 3.01
C GLY A 55 -12.64 4.18 3.30
N LEU A 56 -12.69 4.87 4.45
CA LEU A 56 -11.62 5.78 4.88
C LEU A 56 -10.29 5.04 5.05
N LEU A 57 -10.31 3.85 5.66
CA LEU A 57 -9.12 3.02 5.77
C LEU A 57 -8.54 2.65 4.40
N GLY A 58 -9.40 2.26 3.46
CA GLY A 58 -8.99 1.99 2.08
C GLY A 58 -8.44 3.22 1.36
N ALA A 59 -9.03 4.40 1.58
CA ALA A 59 -8.53 5.66 1.04
C ALA A 59 -7.12 5.99 1.55
N ILE A 60 -6.88 5.82 2.86
CA ILE A 60 -5.57 6.01 3.45
C ILE A 60 -4.59 4.96 2.91
N ALA A 61 -5.00 3.70 2.78
CA ALA A 61 -4.17 2.62 2.30
C ALA A 61 -3.64 2.87 0.88
N LEU A 62 -4.52 3.16 -0.08
CA LEU A 62 -4.07 3.45 -1.45
C LEU A 62 -3.48 4.85 -1.60
N GLY A 63 -4.01 5.85 -0.90
CA GLY A 63 -3.49 7.22 -0.93
C GLY A 63 -2.05 7.31 -0.43
N SER A 64 -1.71 6.58 0.63
CA SER A 64 -0.35 6.55 1.21
C SER A 64 0.69 5.87 0.32
N THR A 65 0.28 5.11 -0.72
CA THR A 65 1.24 4.53 -1.69
C THR A 65 2.06 5.58 -2.43
N VAL A 66 1.61 6.84 -2.45
CA VAL A 66 2.37 7.96 -3.03
C VAL A 66 3.71 8.20 -2.33
N VAL A 67 3.90 7.69 -1.12
CA VAL A 67 5.20 7.72 -0.42
C VAL A 67 6.28 7.00 -1.25
N TYR A 68 5.92 6.01 -2.07
CA TYR A 68 6.83 5.33 -2.98
C TYR A 68 7.31 6.18 -4.16
N ASP A 69 6.70 7.32 -4.42
CA ASP A 69 7.13 8.26 -5.48
C ASP A 69 8.24 9.22 -4.97
N ILE A 70 8.68 9.12 -3.72
CA ILE A 70 9.74 9.95 -3.15
C ILE A 70 11.09 9.35 -3.55
N GLU A 71 11.69 9.85 -4.64
CA GLU A 71 12.93 9.33 -5.22
C GLU A 71 14.14 9.33 -4.27
N ARG A 72 14.14 10.24 -3.28
CA ARG A 72 15.25 10.39 -2.33
C ARG A 72 15.26 9.33 -1.22
N TRP A 73 14.17 8.61 -1.04
CA TRP A 73 14.03 7.67 0.05
C TRP A 73 14.38 6.24 -0.39
N PRO A 74 15.20 5.53 0.40
CA PRO A 74 15.43 4.13 0.13
C PRO A 74 14.13 3.34 0.28
N LEU A 75 13.96 2.30 -0.52
CA LEU A 75 12.76 1.46 -0.57
C LEU A 75 12.33 0.97 0.82
N LEU A 76 13.31 0.62 1.67
CA LEU A 76 13.05 0.16 3.04
C LEU A 76 12.36 1.25 3.88
N LEU A 77 12.89 2.49 3.86
CA LEU A 77 12.31 3.60 4.62
C LEU A 77 10.88 3.91 4.16
N THR A 78 10.69 3.96 2.84
CA THR A 78 9.37 4.18 2.23
C THR A 78 8.37 3.12 2.67
N SER A 79 8.80 1.84 2.68
CA SER A 79 7.96 0.72 3.11
C SER A 79 7.61 0.80 4.59
N VAL A 80 8.57 1.14 5.45
CA VAL A 80 8.32 1.31 6.89
C VAL A 80 7.33 2.44 7.16
N VAL A 81 7.52 3.60 6.50
CA VAL A 81 6.61 4.74 6.66
C VAL A 81 5.20 4.38 6.19
N HIS A 82 5.08 3.73 5.02
CA HIS A 82 3.79 3.27 4.52
C HIS A 82 3.10 2.30 5.48
N TYR A 83 3.85 1.32 6.00
CA TYR A 83 3.34 0.38 6.99
C TYR A 83 2.84 1.08 8.26
N LEU A 84 3.60 2.03 8.80
CA LEU A 84 3.20 2.77 10.00
C LEU A 84 1.92 3.58 9.78
N ILE A 85 1.76 4.21 8.61
CA ILE A 85 0.53 4.94 8.26
C ILE A 85 -0.67 3.97 8.27
N LEU A 86 -0.52 2.81 7.66
CA LEU A 86 -1.57 1.78 7.62
C LEU A 86 -1.91 1.27 9.02
N GLU A 87 -0.90 0.92 9.79
CA GLU A 87 -1.06 0.32 11.10
C GLU A 87 -1.75 1.25 12.09
N ILE A 88 -1.28 2.50 12.16
CA ILE A 88 -1.87 3.53 13.02
C ILE A 88 -3.34 3.77 12.64
N SER A 89 -3.63 3.93 11.34
CA SER A 89 -4.98 4.14 10.85
C SER A 89 -5.90 2.96 11.16
N TYR A 90 -5.38 1.74 10.98
CA TYR A 90 -6.10 0.52 11.25
C TYR A 90 -6.42 0.36 12.73
N VAL A 91 -5.46 0.60 13.63
CA VAL A 91 -5.68 0.55 15.09
C VAL A 91 -6.75 1.54 15.51
N ILE A 92 -6.68 2.79 15.03
CA ILE A 92 -7.68 3.81 15.36
C ILE A 92 -9.09 3.35 14.96
N ILE A 93 -9.25 2.84 13.75
CA ILE A 93 -10.54 2.39 13.22
C ILE A 93 -11.01 1.12 13.94
N ALA A 94 -10.13 0.15 14.17
CA ALA A 94 -10.45 -1.08 14.88
C ALA A 94 -10.94 -0.82 16.31
N LEU A 95 -10.32 0.12 17.02
CA LEU A 95 -10.76 0.55 18.34
C LEU A 95 -12.10 1.32 18.29
N ALA A 96 -12.28 2.20 17.30
CA ALA A 96 -13.53 2.95 17.12
C ALA A 96 -14.73 2.03 16.83
N LEU A 97 -14.51 1.00 16.03
CA LEU A 97 -15.52 0.00 15.67
C LEU A 97 -15.65 -1.13 16.69
N ARG A 98 -14.83 -1.13 17.73
CA ARG A 98 -14.77 -2.22 18.72
C ARG A 98 -14.58 -3.61 18.09
N TRP A 99 -13.83 -3.70 17.00
CA TRP A 99 -13.45 -5.00 16.42
C TRP A 99 -12.57 -5.81 17.36
N VAL A 100 -11.85 -5.13 18.24
CA VAL A 100 -11.00 -5.73 19.25
C VAL A 100 -11.38 -5.17 20.63
N THR A 101 -11.67 -6.06 21.56
CA THR A 101 -12.09 -5.72 22.94
C THR A 101 -11.05 -6.10 23.99
N SER A 102 -10.00 -6.85 23.60
CA SER A 102 -8.95 -7.29 24.52
C SER A 102 -7.56 -6.90 24.03
N PRO A 103 -6.60 -6.59 24.92
CA PRO A 103 -5.23 -6.32 24.53
C PRO A 103 -4.56 -7.49 23.79
N GLN A 104 -4.86 -8.73 24.18
CA GLN A 104 -4.35 -9.92 23.48
C GLN A 104 -4.88 -10.00 22.04
N GLY A 105 -6.18 -9.74 21.84
CA GLY A 105 -6.80 -9.69 20.52
C GLY A 105 -6.14 -8.64 19.64
N LEU A 106 -5.83 -7.46 20.20
CA LEU A 106 -5.12 -6.41 19.48
C LEU A 106 -3.72 -6.86 19.05
N LEU A 107 -2.93 -7.47 19.93
CA LEU A 107 -1.60 -7.96 19.60
C LEU A 107 -1.61 -9.05 18.51
N ILE A 108 -2.57 -9.98 18.58
CA ILE A 108 -2.74 -11.02 17.54
C ILE A 108 -3.06 -10.37 16.21
N MET A 109 -3.96 -9.40 16.18
CA MET A 109 -4.40 -8.69 14.98
C MET A 109 -3.25 -7.91 14.34
N LEU A 110 -2.47 -7.16 15.14
CA LEU A 110 -1.25 -6.47 14.69
C LEU A 110 -0.21 -7.45 14.14
N GLY A 111 -0.03 -8.60 14.80
CA GLY A 111 0.88 -9.65 14.35
C GLY A 111 0.48 -10.25 13.00
N ILE A 112 -0.79 -10.55 12.80
CA ILE A 112 -1.31 -11.04 11.50
C ILE A 112 -1.09 -10.00 10.41
N GLN A 113 -1.41 -8.73 10.67
CA GLN A 113 -1.22 -7.64 9.71
C GLN A 113 0.25 -7.46 9.34
N LEU A 114 1.16 -7.51 10.31
CA LEU A 114 2.59 -7.46 10.07
C LEU A 114 3.05 -8.62 9.15
N VAL A 115 2.61 -9.84 9.43
CA VAL A 115 2.96 -11.02 8.61
C VAL A 115 2.46 -10.86 7.18
N VAL A 116 1.20 -10.46 6.99
CA VAL A 116 0.62 -10.21 5.65
C VAL A 116 1.41 -9.13 4.92
N TYR A 117 1.73 -8.03 5.61
CA TYR A 117 2.53 -6.94 5.03
C TYR A 117 3.92 -7.42 4.61
N LEU A 118 4.60 -8.18 5.45
CA LEU A 118 5.93 -8.73 5.14
C LEU A 118 5.89 -9.67 3.93
N ILE A 119 4.86 -10.51 3.80
CA ILE A 119 4.69 -11.39 2.63
C ILE A 119 4.53 -10.55 1.36
N ILE A 120 3.66 -9.54 1.37
CA ILE A 120 3.45 -8.64 0.23
C ILE A 120 4.74 -7.90 -0.11
N TRP A 121 5.42 -7.36 0.89
CA TRP A 121 6.69 -6.67 0.73
C TRP A 121 7.77 -7.58 0.12
N LEU A 122 7.87 -8.82 0.57
CA LEU A 122 8.83 -9.79 0.06
C LEU A 122 8.57 -10.12 -1.41
N ILE A 123 7.30 -10.33 -1.79
CA ILE A 123 6.88 -10.54 -3.18
C ILE A 123 7.27 -9.34 -4.05
N MET A 124 6.97 -8.13 -3.59
CA MET A 124 7.31 -6.90 -4.32
C MET A 124 8.82 -6.69 -4.44
N TYR A 125 9.58 -6.97 -3.38
CA TYR A 125 11.03 -6.92 -3.38
C TYR A 125 11.64 -7.85 -4.44
N PHE A 126 11.21 -9.11 -4.51
CA PHE A 126 11.71 -10.04 -5.52
C PHE A 126 11.33 -9.63 -6.94
N ARG A 127 10.12 -9.12 -7.16
CA ARG A 127 9.70 -8.60 -8.47
C ARG A 127 10.54 -7.40 -8.89
N TYR A 128 10.79 -6.47 -7.97
CA TYR A 128 11.61 -5.29 -8.24
C TYR A 128 13.06 -5.68 -8.55
N ARG A 129 13.65 -6.57 -7.77
CA ARG A 129 15.00 -7.08 -8.01
C ARG A 129 15.15 -7.80 -9.35
N ARG A 130 14.11 -8.49 -9.83
CA ARG A 130 14.11 -9.10 -11.18
C ARG A 130 14.12 -8.03 -12.25
N LYS A 131 13.27 -7.00 -12.15
CA LYS A 131 13.23 -5.87 -13.12
C LYS A 131 14.56 -5.12 -13.22
N VAL A 132 15.20 -4.84 -12.09
CA VAL A 132 16.51 -4.17 -12.06
C VAL A 132 17.58 -5.02 -12.76
N ARG A 133 17.56 -6.33 -12.54
CA ARG A 133 18.49 -7.25 -13.23
C ARG A 133 18.27 -7.27 -14.73
N GLU A 134 17.03 -7.29 -15.17
CA GLU A 134 16.68 -7.26 -16.60
C GLU A 134 17.11 -5.94 -17.27
N LEU A 135 16.83 -4.80 -16.64
CA LEU A 135 17.31 -3.50 -17.10
C LEU A 135 18.83 -3.44 -17.22
N ASN A 136 19.55 -3.93 -16.20
CA ASN A 136 21.02 -3.94 -16.24
C ASN A 136 21.57 -4.86 -17.35
N ARG A 137 20.86 -5.96 -17.66
CA ARG A 137 21.20 -6.82 -18.77
C ARG A 137 21.05 -6.08 -20.11
N LEU A 138 19.87 -5.45 -20.33
CA LEU A 138 19.60 -4.68 -21.54
C LEU A 138 20.60 -3.53 -21.73
N LEU A 139 20.96 -2.84 -20.65
CA LEU A 139 21.99 -1.79 -20.69
C LEU A 139 23.38 -2.31 -21.08
N ARG A 140 23.74 -3.52 -20.65
CA ARG A 140 25.00 -4.15 -21.06
C ARG A 140 24.98 -4.56 -22.54
N GLU A 141 23.85 -5.10 -23.00
CA GLU A 141 23.67 -5.49 -24.39
C GLU A 141 23.71 -4.26 -25.33
N SER A 142 23.07 -3.14 -24.95
CA SER A 142 23.11 -1.90 -25.73
C SER A 142 24.50 -1.26 -25.78
N ARG A 143 25.26 -1.30 -24.67
CA ARG A 143 26.65 -0.80 -24.63
C ARG A 143 27.61 -1.68 -25.41
N GLY A 144 27.36 -2.99 -25.51
CA GLY A 144 28.15 -3.89 -26.34
C GLY A 144 27.88 -3.77 -27.85
N GLN A 145 26.79 -3.10 -28.22
CA GLN A 145 26.40 -2.82 -29.60
C GLN A 145 26.78 -1.40 -30.08
N GLU A 146 27.28 -0.53 -29.19
CA GLU A 146 27.87 0.75 -29.65
C GLU A 146 29.12 0.46 -30.48
N PRO A 147 29.18 0.91 -31.74
CA PRO A 147 30.39 0.81 -32.56
C PRO A 147 31.53 1.52 -31.82
N PRO A 148 32.79 1.02 -31.92
CA PRO A 148 33.92 1.69 -31.30
C PRO A 148 33.94 3.15 -31.74
N ALA A 149 34.02 4.07 -30.78
CA ALA A 149 34.07 5.49 -31.05
C ALA A 149 35.16 5.75 -32.09
N GLU A 150 34.77 6.24 -33.27
CA GLU A 150 35.64 6.56 -34.36
C GLU A 150 36.65 7.61 -33.88
N ASN A 151 37.89 7.19 -33.76
CA ASN A 151 38.96 7.98 -33.17
C ASN A 151 39.34 9.09 -34.21
N HIS A 152 38.67 10.23 -34.10
CA HIS A 152 38.95 11.43 -34.91
C HIS A 152 40.30 12.08 -34.58
N SER A 153 41.34 11.29 -34.30
CA SER A 153 42.68 11.81 -33.99
C SER A 153 43.65 11.81 -35.19
N ASP A 154 43.24 11.39 -36.40
CA ASP A 154 44.17 11.25 -37.55
C ASP A 154 44.03 12.28 -38.65
N THR A 155 43.45 13.47 -38.43
CA THR A 155 43.41 14.52 -39.46
C THR A 155 44.12 15.81 -39.03
N LYS A 156 45.30 15.72 -38.43
CA LYS A 156 46.18 16.89 -38.24
C LYS A 156 47.66 16.52 -38.30
N LYS A 157 48.09 15.93 -39.42
CA LYS A 157 49.51 15.93 -39.85
C LYS A 157 49.60 15.74 -41.34
N THR A 158 49.34 16.81 -42.09
CA THR A 158 49.97 17.07 -43.43
C THR A 158 49.69 18.52 -43.81
N VAL A 159 50.56 19.43 -43.43
CA VAL A 159 51.11 20.53 -44.23
C VAL A 159 52.44 20.96 -43.61
#